data_df7d2f931421169aa11fbdf37b3e7431
#
_entry.id   df7d2f931421169aa11fbdf37b3e7431
#
_cell.length_a   1.000
_cell.length_b   1.000
_cell.length_c   1.000
_cell.angle_alpha   90.00
_cell.angle_beta   90.00
_cell.angle_gamma   90.00
#
_symmetry.space_group_name_H-M   'P 1'
#
loop_
_entity.id
_entity.type
_entity.pdbx_description
1 polymer ?
#
loop_
_entity_poly.entity_id
_entity_poly.type
_entity_poly.pdbx_seq_one_letter_code
_entity_poly.pdbx_strand_id
1 'polypeptide(L)'
;MQEYEQLEKYDCIVVGGGASGLAAISAMADLGITNTLLLEKNAEAGGSLLTDSEPLSLSGKSFSGKSLLTQFLRLMEIYEVKSAFHRDLISISLKDFPTFFTLSVKNTMSQKEELYCCNYLILAFSNSKAFSLHDAGIPEDRVKIIEGKSLSDALTSGGKVGREIGELLLRKK
;
A
#
# COMPACT_ATOMS: atom_id res chain seq x y z
N MET A 1 15.92 -1.76 22.39
CA MET A 1 14.89 -2.82 22.27
C MET A 1 13.49 -2.35 22.63
N GLN A 2 13.33 -1.40 23.55
CA GLN A 2 12.00 -0.92 24.01
C GLN A 2 11.21 -0.04 23.01
N GLU A 3 11.86 0.60 22.05
CA GLU A 3 11.22 1.58 21.16
C GLU A 3 10.26 0.97 20.11
N TYR A 4 10.48 -0.28 19.72
CA TYR A 4 9.66 -0.98 18.73
C TYR A 4 8.46 -1.73 19.32
N GLU A 5 8.49 -2.04 20.61
CA GLU A 5 7.42 -2.79 21.30
C GLU A 5 6.14 -1.96 21.47
N GLN A 6 6.24 -0.64 21.37
CA GLN A 6 5.11 0.29 21.50
C GLN A 6 4.50 0.70 20.14
N LEU A 7 5.12 0.30 19.02
CA LEU A 7 4.62 0.64 17.69
C LEU A 7 3.44 -0.25 17.32
N GLU A 8 2.41 0.37 16.76
CA GLU A 8 1.31 -0.36 16.16
C GLU A 8 1.81 -1.20 14.99
N LYS A 9 1.50 -2.49 14.99
CA LYS A 9 1.92 -3.43 13.97
C LYS A 9 0.79 -3.76 13.01
N TYR A 10 1.01 -3.50 11.74
CA TYR A 10 0.07 -3.79 10.66
C TYR A 10 0.35 -5.17 10.04
N ASP A 11 -0.71 -5.81 9.56
CA ASP A 11 -0.56 -7.03 8.75
C ASP A 11 0.11 -6.69 7.43
N CYS A 12 -0.30 -5.59 6.80
CA CYS A 12 0.31 -5.07 5.58
C CYS A 12 0.35 -3.54 5.60
N ILE A 13 1.44 -2.97 5.11
CA ILE A 13 1.51 -1.54 4.76
C ILE A 13 1.58 -1.41 3.24
N VAL A 14 0.75 -0.55 2.69
CA VAL A 14 0.76 -0.17 1.28
C VAL A 14 1.32 1.24 1.17
N VAL A 15 2.42 1.42 0.45
CA VAL A 15 3.03 2.72 0.20
C VAL A 15 2.67 3.18 -1.21
N GLY A 16 1.93 4.28 -1.28
CA GLY A 16 1.40 4.86 -2.51
C GLY A 16 -0.12 4.66 -2.66
N GLY A 17 -0.86 5.75 -2.58
CA GLY A 17 -2.32 5.81 -2.68
C GLY A 17 -2.85 6.03 -4.09
N GLY A 18 -2.10 5.62 -5.13
CA GLY A 18 -2.56 5.61 -6.51
C GLY A 18 -3.45 4.40 -6.82
N ALA A 19 -3.78 4.22 -8.11
CA ALA A 19 -4.65 3.14 -8.58
C ALA A 19 -4.21 1.75 -8.12
N SER A 20 -2.91 1.45 -8.20
CA SER A 20 -2.36 0.14 -7.80
C SER A 20 -2.51 -0.12 -6.30
N GLY A 21 -2.16 0.87 -5.47
CA GLY A 21 -2.22 0.73 -4.02
C GLY A 21 -3.65 0.60 -3.52
N LEU A 22 -4.56 1.41 -4.05
CA LEU A 22 -5.98 1.35 -3.71
C LEU A 22 -6.63 0.03 -4.15
N ALA A 23 -6.28 -0.47 -5.34
CA ALA A 23 -6.74 -1.78 -5.79
C ALA A 23 -6.20 -2.93 -4.93
N ALA A 24 -4.95 -2.85 -4.47
CA ALA A 24 -4.37 -3.84 -3.57
C ALA A 24 -5.09 -3.85 -2.20
N ILE A 25 -5.36 -2.67 -1.62
CA ILE A 25 -6.11 -2.53 -0.37
C ILE A 25 -7.52 -3.11 -0.53
N SER A 26 -8.22 -2.78 -1.63
CA SER A 26 -9.55 -3.30 -1.92
C SER A 26 -9.56 -4.83 -1.94
N ALA A 27 -8.61 -5.44 -2.65
CA ALA A 27 -8.53 -6.88 -2.76
C ALA A 27 -8.21 -7.59 -1.42
N MET A 28 -7.41 -6.96 -0.55
CA MET A 28 -7.17 -7.46 0.81
C MET A 28 -8.40 -7.32 1.70
N ALA A 29 -9.10 -6.19 1.62
CA ALA A 29 -10.33 -5.95 2.39
C ALA A 29 -11.44 -6.93 2.01
N ASP A 30 -11.59 -7.27 0.73
CA ASP A 30 -12.52 -8.29 0.25
C ASP A 30 -12.25 -9.69 0.83
N LEU A 31 -11.01 -9.95 1.23
CA LEU A 31 -10.60 -11.17 1.94
C LEU A 31 -10.68 -11.04 3.48
N GLY A 32 -11.18 -9.92 3.99
CA GLY A 32 -11.27 -9.64 5.42
C GLY A 32 -9.94 -9.25 6.08
N ILE A 33 -8.92 -8.89 5.29
CA ILE A 33 -7.65 -8.35 5.80
C ILE A 33 -7.77 -6.82 5.89
N THR A 34 -8.10 -6.34 7.08
CA THR A 34 -8.38 -4.91 7.33
C THR A 34 -7.33 -4.21 8.20
N ASN A 35 -6.48 -4.97 8.90
CA ASN A 35 -5.34 -4.40 9.64
C ASN A 35 -4.22 -3.97 8.66
N THR A 36 -4.59 -3.07 7.75
CA THR A 36 -3.76 -2.53 6.67
C THR A 36 -3.64 -1.02 6.84
N LEU A 37 -2.46 -0.48 6.56
CA LEU A 37 -2.19 0.96 6.57
C LEU A 37 -1.82 1.42 5.15
N LEU A 38 -2.47 2.48 4.68
CA LEU A 38 -2.04 3.24 3.52
C LEU A 38 -1.11 4.37 3.94
N LEU A 39 0.10 4.41 3.39
CA LEU A 39 1.00 5.56 3.46
C LEU A 39 1.02 6.28 2.11
N GLU A 40 0.69 7.57 2.10
CA GLU A 40 0.69 8.40 0.89
C GLU A 40 1.46 9.69 1.15
N LYS A 41 2.38 10.03 0.25
CA LYS A 41 3.22 11.23 0.37
C LYS A 41 2.47 12.54 0.12
N ASN A 42 1.44 12.48 -0.70
CA ASN A 42 0.60 13.64 -1.02
C ASN A 42 -0.47 13.87 0.06
N ALA A 43 -1.20 14.99 -0.07
CA ALA A 43 -2.29 15.36 0.82
C ALA A 43 -3.52 14.45 0.66
N GLU A 44 -3.65 13.78 -0.47
CA GLU A 44 -4.79 12.91 -0.80
C GLU A 44 -4.35 11.70 -1.63
N ALA A 45 -5.15 10.64 -1.56
CA ALA A 45 -5.00 9.47 -2.43
C ALA A 45 -5.63 9.74 -3.80
N GLY A 46 -5.23 8.93 -4.79
CA GLY A 46 -5.82 8.95 -6.13
C GLY A 46 -4.79 8.87 -7.24
N GLY A 47 -3.69 9.63 -7.15
CA GLY A 47 -2.67 9.63 -8.18
C GLY A 47 -3.26 9.81 -9.58
N SER A 48 -3.00 8.87 -10.51
CA SER A 48 -3.54 8.90 -11.87
C SER A 48 -5.06 8.83 -11.96
N LEU A 49 -5.77 8.32 -10.95
CA LEU A 49 -7.23 8.34 -10.91
C LEU A 49 -7.82 9.76 -10.88
N LEU A 50 -7.05 10.74 -10.39
CA LEU A 50 -7.45 12.14 -10.35
C LEU A 50 -7.23 12.85 -11.69
N THR A 51 -6.18 12.46 -12.44
CA THR A 51 -5.69 13.19 -13.60
C THR A 51 -6.04 12.54 -14.94
N ASP A 52 -6.29 11.22 -14.93
CA ASP A 52 -6.63 10.49 -16.14
C ASP A 52 -8.08 10.80 -16.55
N SER A 53 -8.25 11.35 -17.75
CA SER A 53 -9.57 11.71 -18.29
C SER A 53 -10.21 10.60 -19.11
N GLU A 54 -9.45 9.54 -19.45
CA GLU A 54 -9.99 8.45 -20.25
C GLU A 54 -10.87 7.53 -19.40
N PRO A 55 -12.08 7.18 -19.90
CA PRO A 55 -12.93 6.24 -19.20
C PRO A 55 -12.34 4.83 -19.22
N LEU A 56 -12.35 4.19 -18.06
CA LEU A 56 -11.92 2.81 -17.88
C LEU A 56 -13.08 1.85 -18.12
N SER A 57 -12.86 0.85 -18.96
CA SER A 57 -13.81 -0.25 -19.13
C SER A 57 -13.44 -1.41 -18.22
N LEU A 58 -14.27 -1.68 -17.22
CA LEU A 58 -14.12 -2.81 -16.29
C LEU A 58 -15.39 -3.65 -16.33
N SER A 59 -15.26 -4.94 -16.66
CA SER A 59 -16.40 -5.88 -16.73
C SER A 59 -17.57 -5.37 -17.57
N GLY A 60 -17.27 -4.71 -18.71
CA GLY A 60 -18.30 -4.17 -19.63
C GLY A 60 -18.96 -2.87 -19.16
N LYS A 61 -18.51 -2.27 -18.04
CA LYS A 61 -18.98 -0.97 -17.55
C LYS A 61 -17.87 0.06 -17.70
N SER A 62 -18.26 1.28 -18.01
CA SER A 62 -17.33 2.42 -18.10
C SER A 62 -17.31 3.21 -16.80
N PHE A 63 -16.12 3.51 -16.30
CA PHE A 63 -15.89 4.27 -15.08
C PHE A 63 -14.94 5.43 -15.36
N SER A 64 -15.17 6.58 -14.74
CA SER A 64 -14.14 7.62 -14.65
C SER A 64 -13.17 7.30 -13.51
N GLY A 65 -11.93 7.78 -13.60
CA GLY A 65 -10.95 7.65 -12.52
C GLY A 65 -11.47 8.18 -11.19
N LYS A 66 -12.14 9.33 -11.19
CA LYS A 66 -12.77 9.93 -10.00
C LYS A 66 -13.87 9.05 -9.40
N SER A 67 -14.69 8.40 -10.23
CA SER A 67 -15.71 7.47 -9.76
C SER A 67 -15.12 6.26 -9.09
N LEU A 68 -14.05 5.70 -9.65
CA LEU A 68 -13.32 4.58 -9.03
C LEU A 68 -12.64 4.99 -7.72
N LEU A 69 -12.02 6.17 -7.69
CA LEU A 69 -11.43 6.71 -6.46
C LEU A 69 -12.46 6.81 -5.35
N THR A 70 -13.64 7.37 -5.64
CA THR A 70 -14.74 7.47 -4.66
C THR A 70 -15.15 6.09 -4.13
N GLN A 71 -15.20 5.06 -4.99
CA GLN A 71 -15.51 3.70 -4.56
C GLN A 71 -14.43 3.11 -3.65
N PHE A 72 -13.14 3.30 -3.98
CA PHE A 72 -12.03 2.84 -3.14
C PHE A 72 -12.02 3.52 -1.77
N LEU A 73 -12.20 4.84 -1.72
CA LEU A 73 -12.22 5.57 -0.45
C LEU A 73 -13.40 5.15 0.43
N ARG A 74 -14.58 4.94 -0.17
CA ARG A 74 -15.75 4.41 0.54
C ARG A 74 -15.51 3.00 1.09
N LEU A 75 -14.84 2.15 0.32
CA LEU A 75 -14.49 0.81 0.76
C LEU A 75 -13.52 0.87 1.96
N MET A 76 -12.50 1.72 1.89
CA MET A 76 -11.57 1.92 3.01
C MET A 76 -12.29 2.40 4.27
N GLU A 77 -13.27 3.29 4.13
CA GLU A 77 -14.11 3.74 5.24
C GLU A 77 -14.95 2.60 5.84
N ILE A 78 -15.64 1.81 5.00
CA ILE A 78 -16.48 0.67 5.42
C ILE A 78 -15.66 -0.37 6.19
N TYR A 79 -14.46 -0.66 5.74
CA TYR A 79 -13.58 -1.65 6.35
C TYR A 79 -12.62 -1.05 7.39
N GLU A 80 -12.77 0.23 7.72
CA GLU A 80 -11.93 0.95 8.69
C GLU A 80 -10.42 0.85 8.40
N VAL A 81 -10.05 0.80 7.12
CA VAL A 81 -8.64 0.76 6.71
C VAL A 81 -7.98 2.09 7.02
N LYS A 82 -6.90 2.06 7.79
CA LYS A 82 -6.19 3.28 8.19
C LYS A 82 -5.40 3.87 7.04
N SER A 83 -5.29 5.20 7.03
CA SER A 83 -4.46 5.94 6.08
C SER A 83 -3.69 7.07 6.77
N ALA A 84 -2.48 7.32 6.30
CA ALA A 84 -1.65 8.43 6.73
C ALA A 84 -1.10 9.15 5.50
N PHE A 85 -1.50 10.40 5.35
CA PHE A 85 -1.09 11.28 4.26
C PHE A 85 0.13 12.11 4.65
N HIS A 86 0.77 12.74 3.67
CA HIS A 86 2.02 13.47 3.87
C HIS A 86 3.14 12.59 4.44
N ARG A 87 3.18 11.30 4.07
CA ARG A 87 4.13 10.30 4.53
C ARG A 87 5.01 9.83 3.39
N ASP A 88 6.24 10.35 3.34
CA ASP A 88 7.23 9.99 2.32
C ASP A 88 8.19 8.93 2.88
N LEU A 89 8.27 7.79 2.20
CA LEU A 89 9.10 6.67 2.62
C LEU A 89 10.58 6.99 2.46
N ILE A 90 11.34 6.90 3.56
CA ILE A 90 12.79 7.14 3.58
C ILE A 90 13.55 5.82 3.44
N SER A 91 13.23 4.84 4.29
CA SER A 91 13.95 3.57 4.33
C SER A 91 13.07 2.43 4.83
N ILE A 92 13.50 1.22 4.48
CA ILE A 92 12.92 -0.04 4.92
C ILE A 92 14.02 -0.85 5.58
N SER A 93 13.74 -1.42 6.73
CA SER A 93 14.63 -2.38 7.40
C SER A 93 13.86 -3.59 7.87
N LEU A 94 14.52 -4.75 7.86
CA LEU A 94 14.00 -6.00 8.40
C LEU A 94 14.53 -6.18 9.83
N LYS A 95 13.66 -6.57 10.76
CA LYS A 95 14.04 -7.02 12.10
C LYS A 95 13.91 -8.54 12.16
N ASP A 96 14.89 -9.20 12.78
CA ASP A 96 14.98 -10.67 12.73
C ASP A 96 14.12 -11.36 13.77
N PHE A 97 13.96 -10.80 14.97
CA PHE A 97 13.22 -11.44 16.06
C PHE A 97 12.41 -10.42 16.90
N PRO A 98 11.07 -10.44 16.81
CA PRO A 98 10.26 -11.14 15.80
C PRO A 98 10.47 -10.53 14.41
N THR A 99 10.32 -11.34 13.35
CA THR A 99 10.57 -10.88 11.99
C THR A 99 9.46 -9.97 11.47
N PHE A 100 9.74 -8.71 11.26
CA PHE A 100 8.85 -7.70 10.70
C PHE A 100 9.61 -6.58 10.01
N PHE A 101 8.93 -5.83 9.15
CA PHE A 101 9.50 -4.63 8.54
C PHE A 101 9.31 -3.42 9.44
N THR A 102 10.33 -2.58 9.48
CA THR A 102 10.26 -1.23 10.02
C THR A 102 10.48 -0.25 8.87
N LEU A 103 9.53 0.67 8.70
CA LEU A 103 9.59 1.73 7.72
C LEU A 103 9.90 3.04 8.45
N SER A 104 10.97 3.73 8.04
CA SER A 104 11.19 5.13 8.40
C SER A 104 10.53 6.00 7.36
N VAL A 105 9.69 6.92 7.81
CA VAL A 105 8.84 7.75 6.97
C VAL A 105 8.96 9.19 7.43
N LYS A 106 9.15 10.10 6.48
CA LYS A 106 9.15 11.53 6.75
C LYS A 106 7.74 12.09 6.64
N ASN A 107 7.24 12.67 7.71
CA ASN A 107 6.06 13.52 7.66
C ASN A 107 6.43 14.86 7.02
N THR A 108 5.96 15.11 5.78
CA THR A 108 6.34 16.28 5.00
C THR A 108 5.74 17.59 5.53
N MET A 109 4.70 17.52 6.37
CA MET A 109 4.12 18.69 7.04
C MET A 109 4.92 19.08 8.28
N SER A 110 5.15 18.14 9.19
CA SER A 110 5.87 18.41 10.45
C SER A 110 7.39 18.32 10.34
N GLN A 111 7.92 17.80 9.22
CA GLN A 111 9.33 17.50 8.97
C GLN A 111 9.92 16.45 9.94
N LYS A 112 9.09 15.76 10.72
CA LYS A 112 9.53 14.73 11.67
C LYS A 112 9.59 13.36 10.99
N GLU A 113 10.50 12.53 11.47
CA GLU A 113 10.50 11.11 11.14
C GLU A 113 9.53 10.35 12.03
N GLU A 114 8.84 9.41 11.44
CA GLU A 114 7.88 8.50 12.08
C GLU A 114 8.26 7.06 11.70
N LEU A 115 8.03 6.11 12.60
CA LEU A 115 8.30 4.70 12.38
C LEU A 115 6.99 3.91 12.30
N TYR A 116 6.92 3.02 11.34
CA TYR A 116 5.79 2.09 11.15
C TYR A 116 6.29 0.66 11.04
N CYS A 117 5.49 -0.30 11.53
CA CYS A 117 5.85 -1.72 11.52
C CYS A 117 4.80 -2.56 10.79
N CYS A 118 5.23 -3.54 9.99
CA CYS A 118 4.33 -4.46 9.32
C CYS A 118 4.94 -5.84 9.04
N ASN A 119 4.07 -6.82 8.78
CA ASN A 119 4.48 -8.16 8.38
C ASN A 119 4.74 -8.26 6.87
N TYR A 120 3.93 -7.56 6.05
CA TYR A 120 4.01 -7.51 4.59
C TYR A 120 4.05 -6.07 4.11
N LEU A 121 4.68 -5.84 2.98
CA LEU A 121 4.86 -4.52 2.39
C LEU A 121 4.51 -4.54 0.91
N ILE A 122 3.71 -3.57 0.47
CA ILE A 122 3.42 -3.32 -0.93
C ILE A 122 3.93 -1.93 -1.29
N LEU A 123 4.85 -1.85 -2.25
CA LEU A 123 5.35 -0.60 -2.81
C LEU A 123 4.63 -0.32 -4.14
N ALA A 124 3.74 0.67 -4.14
CA ALA A 124 2.83 0.99 -5.24
C ALA A 124 2.98 2.43 -5.72
N PHE A 125 4.22 2.91 -5.81
CA PHE A 125 4.53 4.27 -6.27
C PHE A 125 5.59 4.26 -7.38
N SER A 126 5.63 5.32 -8.16
CA SER A 126 6.61 5.48 -9.24
C SER A 126 8.04 5.45 -8.68
N ASN A 127 8.95 4.76 -9.38
CA ASN A 127 10.34 4.55 -8.96
C ASN A 127 10.54 3.69 -7.68
N SER A 128 9.56 2.89 -7.30
CA SER A 128 9.68 1.96 -6.16
C SER A 128 10.85 0.96 -6.30
N LYS A 129 11.27 0.66 -7.53
CA LYS A 129 12.49 -0.14 -7.81
C LYS A 129 13.79 0.51 -7.35
N ALA A 130 13.81 1.82 -7.14
CA ALA A 130 14.99 2.51 -6.60
C ALA A 130 15.27 2.12 -5.13
N PHE A 131 14.26 1.56 -4.44
CA PHE A 131 14.50 0.88 -3.17
C PHE A 131 15.11 -0.49 -3.44
N SER A 132 16.44 -0.57 -3.34
CA SER A 132 17.19 -1.83 -3.48
C SER A 132 16.83 -2.79 -2.35
N LEU A 133 15.85 -3.66 -2.61
CA LEU A 133 15.41 -4.67 -1.64
C LEU A 133 16.50 -5.75 -1.45
N HIS A 134 17.33 -5.97 -2.47
CA HIS A 134 18.37 -7.02 -2.47
C HIS A 134 19.50 -6.74 -1.48
N ASP A 135 19.89 -5.45 -1.35
CA ASP A 135 21.00 -5.06 -0.47
C ASP A 135 20.61 -5.08 1.02
N ALA A 136 19.31 -5.11 1.33
CA ALA A 136 18.78 -5.11 2.69
C ALA A 136 18.44 -6.50 3.23
N GLY A 137 18.70 -7.59 2.48
CA GLY A 137 18.33 -8.96 2.90
C GLY A 137 16.81 -9.15 3.03
N ILE A 138 16.00 -8.36 2.31
CA ILE A 138 14.55 -8.36 2.41
C ILE A 138 13.97 -9.55 1.65
N PRO A 139 13.14 -10.40 2.28
CA PRO A 139 12.53 -11.55 1.61
C PRO A 139 11.49 -11.11 0.58
N GLU A 140 11.69 -11.51 -0.69
CA GLU A 140 10.84 -11.12 -1.83
C GLU A 140 9.39 -11.62 -1.74
N ASP A 141 9.15 -12.67 -0.98
CA ASP A 141 7.81 -13.20 -0.73
C ASP A 141 6.95 -12.30 0.17
N ARG A 142 7.59 -11.40 0.93
CA ARG A 142 6.93 -10.50 1.88
C ARG A 142 6.87 -9.04 1.43
N VAL A 143 7.61 -8.69 0.38
CA VAL A 143 7.58 -7.36 -0.24
C VAL A 143 7.19 -7.49 -1.69
N LYS A 144 6.19 -6.75 -2.11
CA LYS A 144 5.72 -6.70 -3.49
C LYS A 144 5.87 -5.29 -4.04
N ILE A 145 6.43 -5.19 -5.23
CA ILE A 145 6.52 -3.94 -5.99
C ILE A 145 5.47 -4.00 -7.11
N ILE A 146 4.65 -2.98 -7.20
CA ILE A 146 3.64 -2.86 -8.24
C ILE A 146 4.04 -1.73 -9.18
N GLU A 147 4.20 -2.05 -10.46
CA GLU A 147 4.39 -1.09 -11.53
C GLU A 147 3.25 -1.23 -12.53
N GLY A 148 2.50 -0.16 -12.71
CA GLY A 148 1.48 -0.07 -13.75
C GLY A 148 1.96 0.82 -14.89
N LYS A 149 1.89 0.33 -16.13
CA LYS A 149 2.20 1.11 -17.36
C LYS A 149 1.02 1.95 -17.81
N SER A 150 -0.17 1.58 -17.44
CA SER A 150 -1.43 2.27 -17.68
C SER A 150 -2.32 2.18 -16.45
N LEU A 151 -3.41 2.95 -16.41
CA LEU A 151 -4.36 2.92 -15.31
C LEU A 151 -5.02 1.54 -15.17
N SER A 152 -5.40 0.91 -16.28
CA SER A 152 -5.97 -0.45 -16.29
C SER A 152 -4.98 -1.50 -15.78
N ASP A 153 -3.72 -1.39 -16.19
CA ASP A 153 -2.64 -2.28 -15.74
C ASP A 153 -2.36 -2.11 -14.25
N ALA A 154 -2.33 -0.87 -13.78
CA ALA A 154 -2.16 -0.53 -12.37
C ALA A 154 -3.27 -1.14 -11.48
N LEU A 155 -4.53 -1.05 -11.90
CA LEU A 155 -5.67 -1.63 -11.19
C LEU A 155 -5.59 -3.16 -11.17
N THR A 156 -5.27 -3.79 -12.30
CA THR A 156 -5.18 -5.24 -12.44
C THR A 156 -4.03 -5.79 -11.59
N SER A 157 -2.85 -5.19 -11.70
CA SER A 157 -1.65 -5.61 -10.96
C SER A 157 -1.82 -5.39 -9.47
N GLY A 158 -2.41 -4.26 -9.06
CA GLY A 158 -2.71 -3.96 -7.67
C GLY A 158 -3.67 -4.98 -7.06
N GLY A 159 -4.78 -5.25 -7.72
CA GLY A 159 -5.75 -6.24 -7.26
C GLY A 159 -5.17 -7.66 -7.15
N LYS A 160 -4.33 -8.06 -8.10
CA LYS A 160 -3.63 -9.36 -8.06
C LYS A 160 -2.69 -9.45 -6.86
N VAL A 161 -1.85 -8.47 -6.65
CA VAL A 161 -0.89 -8.44 -5.53
C VAL A 161 -1.61 -8.38 -4.20
N GLY A 162 -2.64 -7.56 -4.06
CA GLY A 162 -3.44 -7.50 -2.84
C GLY A 162 -4.07 -8.82 -2.47
N ARG A 163 -4.61 -9.56 -3.46
CA ARG A 163 -5.15 -10.90 -3.25
C ARG A 163 -4.07 -11.89 -2.84
N GLU A 164 -2.92 -11.88 -3.49
CA GLU A 164 -1.78 -12.76 -3.16
C GLU A 164 -1.34 -12.57 -1.69
N ILE A 165 -1.13 -11.33 -1.27
CA ILE A 165 -0.74 -11.01 0.12
C ILE A 165 -1.87 -11.38 1.10
N GLY A 166 -3.12 -11.09 0.76
CA GLY A 166 -4.27 -11.47 1.59
C GLY A 166 -4.37 -12.96 1.82
N GLU A 167 -4.19 -13.77 0.78
CA GLU A 167 -4.18 -15.24 0.90
C GLU A 167 -3.01 -15.76 1.75
N LEU A 168 -1.82 -15.15 1.64
CA LEU A 168 -0.67 -15.48 2.50
C LEU A 168 -0.95 -15.17 3.97
N LEU A 169 -1.62 -14.05 4.25
CA LEU A 169 -2.01 -13.67 5.61
C LEU A 169 -3.06 -14.61 6.20
N LEU A 170 -4.03 -15.06 5.39
CA LEU A 170 -5.05 -16.03 5.84
C LEU A 170 -4.46 -17.40 6.20
N ARG A 171 -3.40 -17.84 5.53
CA ARG A 171 -2.72 -19.11 5.81
C ARG A 171 -1.92 -19.11 7.11
N LYS A 172 -1.63 -17.93 7.67
CA LYS A 172 -0.84 -17.76 8.91
C LYS A 172 -1.70 -17.57 10.16
N LYS A 173 -3.01 -17.41 10.00
CA LYS A 173 -4.00 -17.40 11.08
C LYS A 173 -4.47 -18.82 11.38
#